data_59f18a68556a0f16580671db4f5f4245
#
_entry.id   59f18a68556a0f16580671db4f5f4245
#
_cell.length_a   1.000
_cell.length_b   1.000
_cell.length_c   1.000
_cell.angle_alpha   90.00
_cell.angle_beta   90.00
_cell.angle_gamma   90.00
#
_symmetry.space_group_name_H-M   'P 1'
#
loop_
_entity.id
_entity.type
_entity.pdbx_description
1 polymer ?
#
loop_
_entity_poly.entity_id
_entity_poly.type
_entity_poly.pdbx_seq_one_letter_code
_entity_poly.pdbx_strand_id
1 'polypeptide(L)'
;MARIAVMGAGSWGTAVGKVLADAGADVVMWARREEVAAGINAGHCNRAYLPDIVLPATVSASTDPAEVLAGAHEVVLAVPSQSLRANLEKWVGLLEPGAGVISLAKGIETGSLKRVSEVVAEVAGQLDGKIAALSGPNLARENAEGQPAAKVIACTDEERATRLQDAFSTPYFRPYTNPDVVGCEIGGATKNVIALVCGIASGMGLGDNTMATLVTRGLAETTRLGVALGANQMTFAGLAGLGDLVATCTSPLSRNRTFGERLGRGETLEQAQAATRGQVAEGVKSCTSIRELARREGVEMPLTEAIHEICHEGGDAVEVA
;
A
#
# COMPACT_ATOMS: atom_id res chain seq x y z
N MET A 1 -10.89 0.93 -25.59
CA MET A 1 -10.26 1.18 -24.27
C MET A 1 -10.45 -0.07 -23.41
N ALA A 2 -9.41 -0.48 -22.69
CA ALA A 2 -9.54 -1.60 -21.75
C ALA A 2 -10.35 -1.11 -20.53
N ARG A 3 -11.33 -1.90 -20.10
CA ARG A 3 -12.08 -1.66 -18.86
C ARG A 3 -11.31 -2.23 -17.68
N ILE A 4 -11.02 -1.39 -16.70
CA ILE A 4 -10.27 -1.75 -15.48
C ILE A 4 -11.13 -1.43 -14.26
N ALA A 5 -11.32 -2.43 -13.40
CA ALA A 5 -12.01 -2.27 -12.13
C ALA A 5 -11.01 -1.87 -11.03
N VAL A 6 -11.33 -0.83 -10.25
CA VAL A 6 -10.55 -0.44 -9.07
C VAL A 6 -11.37 -0.69 -7.82
N MET A 7 -11.08 -1.75 -7.09
CA MET A 7 -11.80 -2.17 -5.90
C MET A 7 -11.34 -1.42 -4.66
N GLY A 8 -11.80 -0.18 -4.53
CA GLY A 8 -11.52 0.72 -3.42
C GLY A 8 -11.24 2.15 -3.85
N ALA A 9 -12.12 3.08 -3.51
CA ALA A 9 -12.01 4.50 -3.78
C ALA A 9 -11.43 5.31 -2.59
N GLY A 10 -10.38 4.77 -1.96
CA GLY A 10 -9.54 5.51 -1.00
C GLY A 10 -8.54 6.44 -1.71
N SER A 11 -7.69 7.17 -0.96
CA SER A 11 -6.72 8.10 -1.55
C SER A 11 -5.83 7.43 -2.61
N TRP A 12 -5.25 6.26 -2.30
CA TRP A 12 -4.34 5.57 -3.22
C TRP A 12 -5.09 4.92 -4.40
N GLY A 13 -6.24 4.28 -4.14
CA GLY A 13 -7.07 3.74 -5.23
C GLY A 13 -7.56 4.82 -6.19
N THR A 14 -7.94 6.00 -5.69
CA THR A 14 -8.34 7.14 -6.52
C THR A 14 -7.18 7.68 -7.36
N ALA A 15 -5.99 7.82 -6.77
CA ALA A 15 -4.80 8.25 -7.49
C ALA A 15 -4.42 7.28 -8.63
N VAL A 16 -4.46 5.98 -8.35
CA VAL A 16 -4.19 4.92 -9.34
C VAL A 16 -5.27 4.87 -10.41
N GLY A 17 -6.56 5.01 -10.04
CA GLY A 17 -7.66 5.11 -11.01
C GLY A 17 -7.47 6.27 -11.98
N LYS A 18 -7.00 7.44 -11.48
CA LYS A 18 -6.64 8.57 -12.34
C LYS A 18 -5.48 8.24 -13.26
N VAL A 19 -4.40 7.63 -12.76
CA VAL A 19 -3.24 7.22 -13.59
C VAL A 19 -3.68 6.29 -14.73
N LEU A 20 -4.50 5.30 -14.45
CA LEU A 20 -5.02 4.36 -15.45
C LEU A 20 -5.88 5.08 -16.50
N ALA A 21 -6.73 6.01 -16.07
CA ALA A 21 -7.56 6.80 -16.97
C ALA A 21 -6.71 7.74 -17.84
N ASP A 22 -5.66 8.38 -17.28
CA ASP A 22 -4.70 9.19 -18.01
C ASP A 22 -3.89 8.35 -19.01
N ALA A 23 -3.68 7.06 -18.73
CA ALA A 23 -3.10 6.08 -19.66
C ALA A 23 -4.09 5.60 -20.74
N GLY A 24 -5.35 6.03 -20.71
CA GLY A 24 -6.37 5.74 -21.73
C GLY A 24 -7.31 4.58 -21.39
N ALA A 25 -7.35 4.10 -20.13
CA ALA A 25 -8.31 3.09 -19.71
C ALA A 25 -9.69 3.68 -19.40
N ASP A 26 -10.73 2.85 -19.52
CA ASP A 26 -12.06 3.07 -18.94
C ASP A 26 -12.06 2.50 -17.51
N VAL A 27 -12.14 3.37 -16.50
CA VAL A 27 -11.94 3.01 -15.10
C VAL A 27 -13.27 3.06 -14.34
N VAL A 28 -13.63 1.94 -13.73
CA VAL A 28 -14.79 1.87 -12.83
C VAL A 28 -14.32 1.57 -11.42
N MET A 29 -14.67 2.43 -10.47
CA MET A 29 -14.20 2.33 -9.08
C MET A 29 -15.31 1.81 -8.16
N TRP A 30 -14.98 0.86 -7.31
CA TRP A 30 -15.86 0.50 -6.20
C TRP A 30 -15.67 1.46 -5.04
N ALA A 31 -16.75 2.13 -4.66
CA ALA A 31 -16.80 3.02 -3.50
C ALA A 31 -17.76 2.46 -2.45
N ARG A 32 -17.28 2.20 -1.23
CA ARG A 32 -18.14 1.70 -0.15
C ARG A 32 -19.28 2.66 0.24
N ARG A 33 -19.09 3.97 0.01
CA ARG A 33 -20.02 5.03 0.40
C ARG A 33 -20.62 5.68 -0.83
N GLU A 34 -21.94 5.82 -0.83
CA GLU A 34 -22.70 6.43 -1.93
C GLU A 34 -22.25 7.85 -2.25
N GLU A 35 -21.97 8.66 -1.23
CA GLU A 35 -21.52 10.03 -1.44
C GLU A 35 -20.18 10.14 -2.17
N VAL A 36 -19.32 9.10 -2.06
CA VAL A 36 -18.04 9.03 -2.80
C VAL A 36 -18.30 8.69 -4.26
N ALA A 37 -19.16 7.70 -4.53
CA ALA A 37 -19.52 7.31 -5.90
C ALA A 37 -20.21 8.47 -6.62
N ALA A 38 -21.19 9.10 -5.99
CA ALA A 38 -21.89 10.25 -6.53
C ALA A 38 -20.96 11.45 -6.80
N GLY A 39 -20.01 11.70 -5.89
CA GLY A 39 -19.00 12.76 -6.07
C GLY A 39 -18.11 12.53 -7.28
N ILE A 40 -17.67 11.29 -7.50
CA ILE A 40 -16.87 10.90 -8.66
C ILE A 40 -17.69 11.04 -9.95
N ASN A 41 -18.92 10.52 -9.98
CA ASN A 41 -19.76 10.51 -11.19
C ASN A 41 -20.26 11.91 -11.59
N ALA A 42 -20.71 12.72 -10.64
CA ALA A 42 -21.29 14.02 -10.93
C ALA A 42 -20.28 15.16 -10.95
N GLY A 43 -19.23 15.06 -10.13
CA GLY A 43 -18.27 16.13 -9.92
C GLY A 43 -16.86 15.83 -10.39
N HIS A 44 -16.61 14.64 -10.96
CA HIS A 44 -15.28 14.18 -11.33
C HIS A 44 -14.24 14.40 -10.22
N CYS A 45 -14.63 14.19 -8.96
CA CYS A 45 -13.79 14.48 -7.81
C CYS A 45 -14.14 13.56 -6.63
N ASN A 46 -13.10 13.00 -5.99
CA ASN A 46 -13.25 12.31 -4.73
C ASN A 46 -12.96 13.26 -3.56
N ARG A 47 -13.94 14.07 -3.20
CA ARG A 47 -13.79 15.13 -2.17
C ARG A 47 -13.41 14.61 -0.80
N ALA A 48 -13.72 13.37 -0.49
CA ALA A 48 -13.41 12.76 0.81
C ALA A 48 -11.91 12.44 0.97
N TYR A 49 -11.19 12.20 -0.13
CA TYR A 49 -9.82 11.72 -0.10
C TYR A 49 -8.82 12.59 -0.87
N LEU A 50 -9.23 13.16 -2.01
CA LEU A 50 -8.43 14.02 -2.89
C LEU A 50 -9.29 15.17 -3.40
N PRO A 51 -9.67 16.13 -2.53
CA PRO A 51 -10.67 17.16 -2.84
C PRO A 51 -10.29 18.10 -3.99
N ASP A 52 -9.00 18.30 -4.21
CA ASP A 52 -8.48 19.26 -5.20
C ASP A 52 -8.08 18.59 -6.54
N ILE A 53 -8.34 17.27 -6.68
CA ILE A 53 -7.95 16.51 -7.86
C ILE A 53 -9.16 16.29 -8.77
N VAL A 54 -9.06 16.76 -10.00
CA VAL A 54 -10.04 16.49 -11.06
C VAL A 54 -9.71 15.13 -11.69
N LEU A 55 -10.69 14.25 -11.74
CA LEU A 55 -10.58 12.95 -12.38
C LEU A 55 -11.00 13.03 -13.84
N PRO A 56 -10.35 12.28 -14.76
CA PRO A 56 -10.80 12.18 -16.14
C PRO A 56 -12.26 11.70 -16.27
N ALA A 57 -12.93 12.11 -17.34
CA ALA A 57 -14.33 11.72 -17.61
C ALA A 57 -14.50 10.19 -17.83
N THR A 58 -13.41 9.47 -18.10
CA THR A 58 -13.37 8.00 -18.21
C THR A 58 -13.34 7.30 -16.86
N VAL A 59 -13.38 8.04 -15.74
CA VAL A 59 -13.48 7.48 -14.40
C VAL A 59 -14.90 7.57 -13.92
N SER A 60 -15.50 6.43 -13.60
CA SER A 60 -16.82 6.33 -12.97
C SER A 60 -16.73 5.51 -11.67
N ALA A 61 -17.79 5.50 -10.87
CA ALA A 61 -17.82 4.74 -9.63
C ALA A 61 -19.22 4.17 -9.34
N SER A 62 -19.24 3.02 -8.65
CA SER A 62 -20.48 2.42 -8.13
C SER A 62 -20.24 1.86 -6.73
N THR A 63 -21.30 1.72 -5.95
CA THR A 63 -21.28 0.99 -4.67
C THR A 63 -21.56 -0.50 -4.86
N ASP A 64 -22.05 -0.90 -6.03
CA ASP A 64 -22.29 -2.30 -6.37
C ASP A 64 -21.02 -2.92 -7.00
N PRO A 65 -20.38 -3.90 -6.33
CA PRO A 65 -19.21 -4.57 -6.87
C PRO A 65 -19.51 -5.34 -8.17
N ALA A 66 -20.73 -5.81 -8.40
CA ALA A 66 -21.09 -6.51 -9.62
C ALA A 66 -21.04 -5.57 -10.84
N GLU A 67 -21.54 -4.35 -10.72
CA GLU A 67 -21.43 -3.33 -11.78
C GLU A 67 -19.97 -2.96 -12.07
N VAL A 68 -19.15 -2.85 -11.02
CA VAL A 68 -17.74 -2.48 -11.16
C VAL A 68 -16.93 -3.56 -11.85
N LEU A 69 -17.17 -4.83 -11.51
CA LEU A 69 -16.40 -5.97 -12.01
C LEU A 69 -16.86 -6.45 -13.39
N ALA A 70 -18.11 -6.13 -13.81
CA ALA A 70 -18.65 -6.57 -15.09
C ALA A 70 -17.77 -6.11 -16.27
N GLY A 71 -17.28 -7.06 -17.07
CA GLY A 71 -16.44 -6.82 -18.24
C GLY A 71 -15.02 -6.35 -17.93
N ALA A 72 -14.58 -6.37 -16.68
CA ALA A 72 -13.24 -6.00 -16.30
C ALA A 72 -12.30 -7.22 -16.32
N HIS A 73 -11.32 -7.22 -17.21
CA HIS A 73 -10.30 -8.28 -17.27
C HIS A 73 -9.06 -7.99 -16.42
N GLU A 74 -8.92 -6.77 -15.92
CA GLU A 74 -7.91 -6.37 -14.93
C GLU A 74 -8.60 -5.72 -13.74
N VAL A 75 -8.27 -6.22 -12.54
CA VAL A 75 -8.87 -5.76 -11.28
C VAL A 75 -7.78 -5.26 -10.35
N VAL A 76 -7.86 -3.99 -9.97
CA VAL A 76 -6.94 -3.35 -9.04
C VAL A 76 -7.52 -3.45 -7.62
N LEU A 77 -6.87 -4.18 -6.74
CA LEU A 77 -7.27 -4.33 -5.34
C LEU A 77 -6.69 -3.17 -4.51
N ALA A 78 -7.55 -2.22 -4.11
CA ALA A 78 -7.17 -0.99 -3.43
C ALA A 78 -7.80 -0.82 -2.03
N VAL A 79 -8.23 -1.93 -1.43
CA VAL A 79 -8.70 -1.98 -0.04
C VAL A 79 -7.55 -2.25 0.93
N PRO A 80 -7.66 -1.88 2.21
CA PRO A 80 -6.64 -2.21 3.21
C PRO A 80 -6.41 -3.73 3.33
N SER A 81 -5.15 -4.15 3.56
CA SER A 81 -4.76 -5.57 3.64
C SER A 81 -5.60 -6.37 4.64
N GLN A 82 -5.92 -5.80 5.81
CA GLN A 82 -6.71 -6.47 6.85
C GLN A 82 -8.20 -6.67 6.49
N SER A 83 -8.70 -6.01 5.46
CA SER A 83 -10.07 -6.19 4.98
C SER A 83 -10.14 -6.92 3.63
N LEU A 84 -8.99 -7.25 3.05
CA LEU A 84 -8.92 -7.79 1.70
C LEU A 84 -9.64 -9.14 1.59
N ARG A 85 -9.34 -10.10 2.46
CA ARG A 85 -9.97 -11.43 2.47
C ARG A 85 -11.50 -11.34 2.45
N ALA A 86 -12.05 -10.66 3.45
CA ALA A 86 -13.51 -10.56 3.62
C ALA A 86 -14.22 -9.84 2.45
N ASN A 87 -13.52 -8.96 1.76
CA ASN A 87 -14.03 -8.33 0.54
C ASN A 87 -13.88 -9.27 -0.66
N LEU A 88 -12.72 -9.89 -0.83
CA LEU A 88 -12.45 -10.77 -1.97
C LEU A 88 -13.36 -12.00 -1.97
N GLU A 89 -13.68 -12.58 -0.81
CA GLU A 89 -14.67 -13.66 -0.68
C GLU A 89 -16.04 -13.29 -1.26
N LYS A 90 -16.43 -12.01 -1.17
CA LYS A 90 -17.68 -11.50 -1.76
C LYS A 90 -17.57 -11.23 -3.26
N TRP A 91 -16.36 -10.93 -3.74
CA TRP A 91 -16.11 -10.48 -5.11
C TRP A 91 -15.68 -11.60 -6.04
N VAL A 92 -15.09 -12.69 -5.51
CA VAL A 92 -14.47 -13.75 -6.32
C VAL A 92 -15.42 -14.38 -7.33
N GLY A 93 -16.69 -14.54 -6.99
CA GLY A 93 -17.73 -15.05 -7.88
C GLY A 93 -18.22 -14.06 -8.94
N LEU A 94 -17.79 -12.79 -8.85
CA LEU A 94 -18.14 -11.71 -9.79
C LEU A 94 -17.00 -11.41 -10.77
N LEU A 95 -15.84 -12.03 -10.59
CA LEU A 95 -14.69 -11.82 -11.48
C LEU A 95 -14.94 -12.45 -12.84
N GLU A 96 -14.58 -11.73 -13.90
CA GLU A 96 -14.66 -12.25 -15.26
C GLU A 96 -13.74 -13.48 -15.44
N PRO A 97 -14.17 -14.48 -16.24
CA PRO A 97 -13.31 -15.60 -16.59
C PRO A 97 -12.00 -15.12 -17.22
N GLY A 98 -10.88 -15.52 -16.63
CA GLY A 98 -9.57 -15.10 -17.12
C GLY A 98 -9.09 -13.74 -16.64
N ALA A 99 -9.88 -13.03 -15.80
CA ALA A 99 -9.43 -11.80 -15.17
C ALA A 99 -8.12 -11.98 -14.40
N GLY A 100 -7.31 -10.94 -14.36
CA GLY A 100 -6.14 -10.86 -13.51
C GLY A 100 -6.30 -9.82 -12.42
N VAL A 101 -5.53 -9.93 -11.35
CA VAL A 101 -5.55 -8.95 -10.27
C VAL A 101 -4.17 -8.33 -10.07
N ILE A 102 -4.17 -7.03 -9.74
CA ILE A 102 -2.99 -6.33 -9.24
C ILE A 102 -3.33 -5.68 -7.91
N SER A 103 -2.56 -6.00 -6.87
CA SER A 103 -2.78 -5.46 -5.54
C SER A 103 -1.99 -4.18 -5.30
N LEU A 104 -2.65 -3.19 -4.72
CA LEU A 104 -2.06 -1.98 -4.16
C LEU A 104 -1.87 -2.07 -2.64
N ALA A 105 -2.45 -3.10 -2.01
CA ALA A 105 -2.45 -3.26 -0.57
C ALA A 105 -1.04 -3.56 -0.05
N LYS A 106 -0.73 -3.01 1.11
CA LYS A 106 0.57 -3.19 1.79
C LYS A 106 0.31 -3.68 3.20
N GLY A 107 0.91 -4.80 3.55
CA GLY A 107 0.77 -5.40 4.88
C GLY A 107 0.77 -6.92 4.86
N ILE A 108 0.79 -7.49 6.06
CA ILE A 108 0.68 -8.92 6.34
C ILE A 108 -0.66 -9.13 7.06
N GLU A 109 -1.44 -10.10 6.62
CA GLU A 109 -2.75 -10.40 7.25
C GLU A 109 -2.54 -10.88 8.68
N THR A 110 -3.26 -10.27 9.62
CA THR A 110 -3.23 -10.67 11.03
C THR A 110 -3.84 -12.07 11.19
N GLY A 111 -3.24 -12.89 12.02
CA GLY A 111 -3.67 -14.27 12.31
C GLY A 111 -3.12 -15.29 11.32
N SER A 112 -3.31 -15.14 10.02
CA SER A 112 -2.77 -16.07 9.02
C SER A 112 -1.29 -15.83 8.72
N LEU A 113 -0.78 -14.62 8.96
CA LEU A 113 0.56 -14.15 8.61
C LEU A 113 0.87 -14.26 7.11
N LYS A 114 -0.16 -14.22 6.28
CA LYS A 114 -0.04 -14.31 4.82
C LYS A 114 0.21 -12.93 4.20
N ARG A 115 1.05 -12.93 3.16
CA ARG A 115 1.21 -11.80 2.25
C ARG A 115 -0.08 -11.62 1.44
N VAL A 116 -0.28 -10.44 0.90
CA VAL A 116 -1.48 -10.11 0.10
C VAL A 116 -1.68 -11.09 -1.07
N SER A 117 -0.62 -11.41 -1.81
CA SER A 117 -0.69 -12.37 -2.93
C SER A 117 -1.09 -13.76 -2.49
N GLU A 118 -0.66 -14.21 -1.31
CA GLU A 118 -1.05 -15.51 -0.74
C GLU A 118 -2.52 -15.54 -0.32
N VAL A 119 -3.03 -14.43 0.24
CA VAL A 119 -4.47 -14.28 0.55
C VAL A 119 -5.29 -14.33 -0.72
N VAL A 120 -4.85 -13.64 -1.78
CA VAL A 120 -5.54 -13.66 -3.08
C VAL A 120 -5.53 -15.07 -3.68
N ALA A 121 -4.40 -15.75 -3.68
CA ALA A 121 -4.28 -17.13 -4.20
C ALA A 121 -5.17 -18.13 -3.44
N GLU A 122 -5.28 -17.97 -2.11
CA GLU A 122 -6.12 -18.83 -1.29
C GLU A 122 -7.62 -18.64 -1.56
N VAL A 123 -8.07 -17.38 -1.64
CA VAL A 123 -9.50 -17.06 -1.83
C VAL A 123 -9.93 -17.22 -3.29
N ALA A 124 -9.05 -16.91 -4.21
CA ALA A 124 -9.32 -16.87 -5.64
C ALA A 124 -8.34 -17.74 -6.42
N GLY A 125 -8.29 -19.04 -6.10
CA GLY A 125 -7.37 -20.02 -6.72
C GLY A 125 -7.42 -20.08 -8.25
N GLN A 126 -8.54 -19.67 -8.88
CA GLN A 126 -8.65 -19.53 -10.34
C GLN A 126 -7.74 -18.44 -10.93
N LEU A 127 -7.15 -17.59 -10.09
CA LEU A 127 -6.23 -16.52 -10.49
C LEU A 127 -4.75 -16.96 -10.45
N ASP A 128 -4.47 -18.25 -10.33
CA ASP A 128 -3.11 -18.76 -10.30
C ASP A 128 -2.29 -18.24 -11.49
N GLY A 129 -1.08 -17.73 -11.21
CA GLY A 129 -0.22 -17.07 -12.19
C GLY A 129 -0.70 -15.67 -12.65
N LYS A 130 -1.86 -15.18 -12.18
CA LYS A 130 -2.44 -13.89 -12.59
C LYS A 130 -2.48 -12.85 -11.48
N ILE A 131 -1.66 -13.03 -10.47
CA ILE A 131 -1.58 -12.13 -9.32
C ILE A 131 -0.33 -11.26 -9.48
N ALA A 132 -0.51 -9.95 -9.42
CA ALA A 132 0.57 -8.96 -9.42
C ALA A 132 0.46 -8.03 -8.21
N ALA A 133 1.55 -7.33 -7.89
CA ALA A 133 1.58 -6.28 -6.89
C ALA A 133 2.17 -5.00 -7.47
N LEU A 134 1.56 -3.84 -7.17
CA LEU A 134 2.13 -2.52 -7.46
C LEU A 134 2.78 -1.98 -6.19
N SER A 135 4.07 -1.72 -6.25
CA SER A 135 4.88 -1.20 -5.13
C SER A 135 5.74 -0.01 -5.56
N GLY A 136 6.54 0.51 -4.64
CA GLY A 136 7.38 1.71 -4.84
C GLY A 136 6.79 2.96 -4.18
N PRO A 137 7.44 4.13 -4.28
CA PRO A 137 7.00 5.39 -3.67
C PRO A 137 5.55 5.73 -4.01
N ASN A 138 4.66 5.86 -3.01
CA ASN A 138 3.22 5.91 -3.24
C ASN A 138 2.48 7.01 -2.48
N LEU A 139 3.05 8.19 -2.44
CA LEU A 139 2.36 9.37 -1.92
C LEU A 139 1.20 9.71 -2.89
N ALA A 140 -0.02 9.39 -2.46
CA ALA A 140 -1.20 9.39 -3.34
C ALA A 140 -1.46 10.77 -3.96
N ARG A 141 -1.28 11.85 -3.18
CA ARG A 141 -1.50 13.22 -3.64
C ARG A 141 -0.55 13.59 -4.79
N GLU A 142 0.75 13.34 -4.63
CA GLU A 142 1.76 13.65 -5.65
C GLU A 142 1.50 12.90 -6.96
N ASN A 143 1.15 11.60 -6.87
CA ASN A 143 0.78 10.83 -8.06
C ASN A 143 -0.49 11.37 -8.73
N ALA A 144 -1.49 11.78 -7.95
CA ALA A 144 -2.74 12.34 -8.49
C ALA A 144 -2.53 13.74 -9.10
N GLU A 145 -1.57 14.51 -8.60
CA GLU A 145 -1.13 15.80 -9.17
C GLU A 145 -0.30 15.63 -10.45
N GLY A 146 0.05 14.40 -10.82
CA GLY A 146 0.86 14.12 -12.02
C GLY A 146 2.35 14.40 -11.83
N GLN A 147 2.84 14.40 -10.58
CA GLN A 147 4.28 14.54 -10.33
C GLN A 147 5.04 13.28 -10.82
N PRO A 148 6.24 13.44 -11.41
CA PRO A 148 7.00 12.30 -11.92
C PRO A 148 7.28 11.27 -10.84
N ALA A 149 6.87 10.02 -11.08
CA ALA A 149 7.05 8.92 -10.14
C ALA A 149 7.35 7.60 -10.87
N ALA A 150 8.28 6.82 -10.31
CA ALA A 150 8.56 5.47 -10.75
C ALA A 150 7.97 4.45 -9.78
N LYS A 151 7.49 3.33 -10.32
CA LYS A 151 6.86 2.23 -9.57
C LYS A 151 7.43 0.89 -9.97
N VAL A 152 7.04 -0.14 -9.23
CA VAL A 152 7.36 -1.54 -9.58
C VAL A 152 6.06 -2.31 -9.70
N ILE A 153 5.90 -2.99 -10.84
CA ILE A 153 4.89 -4.03 -11.04
C ILE A 153 5.59 -5.36 -10.82
N ALA A 154 5.29 -5.99 -9.70
CA ALA A 154 5.82 -7.29 -9.36
C ALA A 154 4.86 -8.39 -9.85
N CYS A 155 5.34 -9.26 -10.73
CA CYS A 155 4.57 -10.38 -11.27
C CYS A 155 5.54 -11.48 -11.75
N THR A 156 5.23 -12.73 -11.43
CA THR A 156 6.05 -13.88 -11.88
C THR A 156 5.88 -14.18 -13.37
N ASP A 157 4.76 -13.80 -13.97
CA ASP A 157 4.51 -13.87 -15.40
C ASP A 157 5.02 -12.59 -16.08
N GLU A 158 6.07 -12.71 -16.87
CA GLU A 158 6.74 -11.59 -17.55
C GLU A 158 5.86 -10.92 -18.60
N GLU A 159 5.09 -11.69 -19.38
CA GLU A 159 4.19 -11.13 -20.38
C GLU A 159 3.09 -10.31 -19.71
N ARG A 160 2.54 -10.81 -18.61
CA ARG A 160 1.55 -10.08 -17.82
C ARG A 160 2.16 -8.82 -17.19
N ALA A 161 3.36 -8.93 -16.62
CA ALA A 161 4.08 -7.77 -16.07
C ALA A 161 4.24 -6.66 -17.10
N THR A 162 4.60 -7.02 -18.34
CA THR A 162 4.75 -6.07 -19.46
C THR A 162 3.41 -5.46 -19.87
N ARG A 163 2.34 -6.26 -20.00
CA ARG A 163 0.99 -5.71 -20.28
C ARG A 163 0.52 -4.72 -19.21
N LEU A 164 0.76 -5.03 -17.93
CA LEU A 164 0.44 -4.13 -16.84
C LEU A 164 1.32 -2.88 -16.85
N GLN A 165 2.61 -3.02 -17.16
CA GLN A 165 3.52 -1.88 -17.35
C GLN A 165 2.98 -0.92 -18.40
N ASP A 166 2.54 -1.39 -19.54
CA ASP A 166 1.97 -0.56 -20.61
C ASP A 166 0.67 0.11 -20.15
N ALA A 167 -0.21 -0.64 -19.48
CA ALA A 167 -1.51 -0.14 -19.00
C ALA A 167 -1.39 0.97 -17.93
N PHE A 168 -0.30 1.00 -17.16
CA PHE A 168 -0.05 2.01 -16.14
C PHE A 168 0.88 3.14 -16.60
N SER A 169 1.49 3.05 -17.79
CA SER A 169 2.48 4.03 -18.27
C SER A 169 1.84 5.34 -18.67
N THR A 170 2.32 6.44 -18.08
CA THR A 170 2.00 7.81 -18.48
C THR A 170 3.29 8.65 -18.54
N PRO A 171 3.28 9.87 -19.06
CA PRO A 171 4.46 10.74 -19.04
C PRO A 171 5.03 11.02 -17.64
N TYR A 172 4.20 10.89 -16.60
CA TYR A 172 4.58 11.14 -15.20
C TYR A 172 4.59 9.89 -14.32
N PHE A 173 4.05 8.75 -14.77
CA PHE A 173 4.01 7.50 -14.00
C PHE A 173 4.70 6.39 -14.78
N ARG A 174 5.89 6.01 -14.31
CA ARG A 174 6.73 5.03 -15.00
C ARG A 174 6.88 3.74 -14.21
N PRO A 175 6.15 2.68 -14.55
CA PRO A 175 6.34 1.37 -13.93
C PRO A 175 7.54 0.64 -14.51
N TYR A 176 8.21 -0.13 -13.66
CA TYR A 176 9.23 -1.12 -14.00
C TYR A 176 8.74 -2.50 -13.57
N THR A 177 9.09 -3.54 -14.30
CA THR A 177 8.73 -4.92 -13.97
C THR A 177 9.75 -5.53 -13.01
N ASN A 178 9.28 -6.46 -12.16
CA ASN A 178 10.12 -7.26 -11.27
C ASN A 178 9.44 -8.63 -11.03
N PRO A 179 10.14 -9.76 -11.19
CA PRO A 179 9.55 -11.08 -10.90
C PRO A 179 9.42 -11.38 -9.40
N ASP A 180 10.10 -10.64 -8.54
CA ASP A 180 10.12 -10.86 -7.08
C ASP A 180 8.91 -10.22 -6.39
N VAL A 181 7.78 -10.92 -6.43
CA VAL A 181 6.56 -10.51 -5.73
C VAL A 181 6.78 -10.48 -4.21
N VAL A 182 7.50 -11.47 -3.66
CA VAL A 182 7.78 -11.58 -2.22
C VAL A 182 8.50 -10.33 -1.71
N GLY A 183 9.61 -9.97 -2.34
CA GLY A 183 10.40 -8.79 -1.94
C GLY A 183 9.62 -7.48 -2.06
N CYS A 184 8.83 -7.32 -3.12
CA CYS A 184 8.01 -6.13 -3.31
C CYS A 184 6.90 -5.99 -2.26
N GLU A 185 6.27 -7.10 -1.85
CA GLU A 185 5.24 -7.10 -0.81
C GLU A 185 5.83 -6.85 0.59
N ILE A 186 6.94 -7.52 0.94
CA ILE A 186 7.61 -7.35 2.23
C ILE A 186 8.14 -5.92 2.38
N GLY A 187 8.81 -5.37 1.36
CA GLY A 187 9.25 -3.97 1.38
C GLY A 187 8.09 -3.01 1.61
N GLY A 188 6.98 -3.22 0.90
CA GLY A 188 5.76 -2.41 1.08
C GLY A 188 5.10 -2.56 2.44
N ALA A 189 5.12 -3.76 3.05
CA ALA A 189 4.51 -4.02 4.35
C ALA A 189 5.30 -3.38 5.50
N THR A 190 6.62 -3.54 5.51
CA THR A 190 7.50 -3.11 6.62
C THR A 190 7.75 -1.61 6.66
N LYS A 191 7.79 -0.93 5.51
CA LYS A 191 8.09 0.51 5.43
C LYS A 191 7.21 1.38 6.34
N ASN A 192 5.95 0.99 6.53
CA ASN A 192 4.99 1.75 7.34
C ASN A 192 5.36 1.72 8.83
N VAL A 193 5.93 0.62 9.30
CA VAL A 193 6.44 0.47 10.67
C VAL A 193 7.70 1.32 10.84
N ILE A 194 8.62 1.27 9.88
CA ILE A 194 9.85 2.09 9.93
C ILE A 194 9.51 3.59 9.87
N ALA A 195 8.49 3.97 9.11
CA ALA A 195 8.03 5.35 9.05
C ALA A 195 7.47 5.86 10.40
N LEU A 196 6.85 4.99 11.22
CA LEU A 196 6.48 5.32 12.60
C LEU A 196 7.72 5.62 13.44
N VAL A 197 8.75 4.76 13.39
CA VAL A 197 10.02 4.97 14.09
C VAL A 197 10.65 6.32 13.71
N CYS A 198 10.77 6.57 12.41
CA CYS A 198 11.30 7.83 11.89
C CYS A 198 10.46 9.04 12.33
N GLY A 199 9.15 8.88 12.38
CA GLY A 199 8.24 9.88 12.91
C GLY A 199 8.50 10.19 14.39
N ILE A 200 8.61 9.16 15.23
CA ILE A 200 8.91 9.30 16.65
C ILE A 200 10.22 10.07 16.84
N ALA A 201 11.28 9.65 16.17
CA ALA A 201 12.58 10.34 16.23
C ALA A 201 12.49 11.83 15.81
N SER A 202 11.71 12.12 14.75
CA SER A 202 11.44 13.49 14.31
C SER A 202 10.68 14.30 15.38
N GLY A 203 9.67 13.68 16.01
CA GLY A 203 8.88 14.31 17.08
C GLY A 203 9.71 14.64 18.32
N MET A 204 10.71 13.82 18.64
CA MET A 204 11.70 14.04 19.69
C MET A 204 12.75 15.12 19.33
N GLY A 205 12.74 15.65 18.10
CA GLY A 205 13.73 16.64 17.65
C GLY A 205 15.08 16.03 17.25
N LEU A 206 15.16 14.73 17.01
CA LEU A 206 16.40 14.07 16.55
C LEU A 206 16.71 14.42 15.10
N GLY A 207 17.99 14.60 14.80
CA GLY A 207 18.45 15.15 13.51
C GLY A 207 18.67 14.11 12.42
N ASP A 208 19.22 14.58 11.28
CA ASP A 208 19.36 13.81 10.04
C ASP A 208 20.25 12.56 10.18
N ASN A 209 21.26 12.59 11.03
CA ASN A 209 22.08 11.40 11.28
C ASN A 209 21.28 10.24 11.88
N THR A 210 20.37 10.56 12.82
CA THR A 210 19.47 9.58 13.41
C THR A 210 18.48 9.07 12.36
N MET A 211 17.90 9.96 11.56
CA MET A 211 16.99 9.59 10.47
C MET A 211 17.66 8.65 9.47
N ALA A 212 18.87 8.98 9.02
CA ALA A 212 19.65 8.13 8.11
C ALA A 212 19.95 6.76 8.72
N THR A 213 20.28 6.73 10.03
CA THR A 213 20.52 5.48 10.76
C THR A 213 19.26 4.62 10.81
N LEU A 214 18.12 5.20 11.19
CA LEU A 214 16.84 4.47 11.29
C LEU A 214 16.37 3.92 9.94
N VAL A 215 16.46 4.70 8.87
CA VAL A 215 16.14 4.24 7.51
C VAL A 215 17.05 3.08 7.10
N THR A 216 18.37 3.19 7.35
CA THR A 216 19.33 2.14 7.00
C THR A 216 19.10 0.85 7.80
N ARG A 217 18.88 0.96 9.10
CA ARG A 217 18.57 -0.19 9.97
C ARG A 217 17.23 -0.82 9.59
N GLY A 218 16.21 -0.01 9.34
CA GLY A 218 14.90 -0.48 8.91
C GLY A 218 14.95 -1.23 7.57
N LEU A 219 15.76 -0.73 6.62
CA LEU A 219 16.01 -1.43 5.36
C LEU A 219 16.70 -2.78 5.61
N ALA A 220 17.68 -2.84 6.52
CA ALA A 220 18.37 -4.08 6.86
C ALA A 220 17.42 -5.10 7.51
N GLU A 221 16.55 -4.69 8.42
CA GLU A 221 15.51 -5.55 9.02
C GLU A 221 14.56 -6.10 7.96
N THR A 222 14.04 -5.20 7.11
CA THR A 222 13.16 -5.56 5.98
C THR A 222 13.82 -6.58 5.05
N THR A 223 15.11 -6.35 4.72
CA THR A 223 15.87 -7.24 3.84
C THR A 223 16.05 -8.62 4.47
N ARG A 224 16.40 -8.70 5.76
CA ARG A 224 16.54 -9.99 6.47
C ARG A 224 15.22 -10.78 6.43
N LEU A 225 14.11 -10.14 6.77
CA LEU A 225 12.80 -10.80 6.71
C LEU A 225 12.46 -11.27 5.29
N GLY A 226 12.65 -10.41 4.30
CA GLY A 226 12.33 -10.74 2.92
C GLY A 226 13.19 -11.90 2.40
N VAL A 227 14.49 -11.91 2.67
CA VAL A 227 15.40 -12.99 2.26
C VAL A 227 15.02 -14.30 2.95
N ALA A 228 14.66 -14.28 4.23
CA ALA A 228 14.17 -15.47 4.93
C ALA A 228 12.90 -16.06 4.28
N LEU A 229 12.08 -15.21 3.67
CA LEU A 229 10.87 -15.59 2.93
C LEU A 229 11.13 -15.91 1.44
N GLY A 230 12.39 -15.93 1.00
CA GLY A 230 12.78 -16.28 -0.36
C GLY A 230 12.86 -15.11 -1.34
N ALA A 231 12.81 -13.86 -0.88
CA ALA A 231 12.95 -12.69 -1.74
C ALA A 231 14.40 -12.50 -2.23
N ASN A 232 14.53 -11.84 -3.37
CA ASN A 232 15.83 -11.39 -3.86
C ASN A 232 16.30 -10.15 -3.07
N GLN A 233 17.48 -10.23 -2.46
CA GLN A 233 18.07 -9.13 -1.69
C GLN A 233 18.13 -7.81 -2.49
N MET A 234 18.42 -7.86 -3.79
CA MET A 234 18.54 -6.68 -4.64
C MET A 234 17.20 -5.94 -4.84
N THR A 235 16.06 -6.60 -4.64
CA THR A 235 14.74 -5.95 -4.67
C THR A 235 14.64 -4.82 -3.63
N PHE A 236 15.25 -5.00 -2.47
CA PHE A 236 15.23 -4.03 -1.38
C PHE A 236 16.11 -2.80 -1.63
N ALA A 237 17.14 -2.89 -2.48
CA ALA A 237 17.91 -1.74 -2.93
C ALA A 237 17.18 -0.87 -3.98
N GLY A 238 16.07 -1.39 -4.54
CA GLY A 238 15.29 -0.74 -5.59
C GLY A 238 14.12 0.11 -5.09
N LEU A 239 13.22 0.43 -6.04
CA LEU A 239 12.05 1.28 -5.79
C LEU A 239 11.06 0.70 -4.78
N ALA A 240 10.87 -0.63 -4.77
CA ALA A 240 9.93 -1.31 -3.87
C ALA A 240 10.48 -1.45 -2.43
N GLY A 241 11.79 -1.31 -2.24
CA GLY A 241 12.47 -1.29 -0.94
C GLY A 241 12.87 0.13 -0.55
N LEU A 242 14.15 0.48 -0.81
CA LEU A 242 14.75 1.75 -0.41
C LEU A 242 13.94 2.97 -0.91
N GLY A 243 13.50 2.97 -2.17
CA GLY A 243 12.77 4.11 -2.74
C GLY A 243 11.46 4.40 -2.00
N ASP A 244 10.65 3.38 -1.75
CA ASP A 244 9.38 3.51 -1.03
C ASP A 244 9.59 3.81 0.46
N LEU A 245 10.63 3.22 1.05
CA LEU A 245 11.03 3.47 2.44
C LEU A 245 11.42 4.94 2.65
N VAL A 246 12.35 5.46 1.85
CA VAL A 246 12.81 6.87 1.96
C VAL A 246 11.63 7.81 1.78
N ALA A 247 10.83 7.68 0.72
CA ALA A 247 9.67 8.53 0.49
C ALA A 247 8.69 8.52 1.68
N THR A 248 8.47 7.34 2.29
CA THR A 248 7.52 7.19 3.40
C THR A 248 8.08 7.73 4.72
N CYS A 249 9.37 7.58 4.98
CA CYS A 249 10.02 8.04 6.21
C CYS A 249 10.30 9.55 6.25
N THR A 250 10.50 10.20 5.09
CA THR A 250 10.88 11.61 5.03
C THR A 250 9.72 12.56 4.73
N SER A 251 8.71 12.10 3.99
CA SER A 251 7.62 12.97 3.55
C SER A 251 6.65 13.33 4.68
N PRO A 252 6.27 14.62 4.82
CA PRO A 252 5.19 15.04 5.72
C PRO A 252 3.81 14.56 5.25
N LEU A 253 3.67 14.08 4.02
CA LEU A 253 2.45 13.46 3.50
C LEU A 253 2.28 12.01 3.98
N SER A 254 3.30 11.42 4.59
CA SER A 254 3.24 10.08 5.15
C SER A 254 2.44 10.06 6.45
N ARG A 255 1.28 9.41 6.43
CA ARG A 255 0.43 9.25 7.62
C ARG A 255 1.13 8.51 8.76
N ASN A 256 1.95 7.50 8.45
CA ASN A 256 2.70 6.77 9.47
C ASN A 256 3.77 7.66 10.11
N ARG A 257 4.54 8.40 9.30
CA ARG A 257 5.52 9.35 9.82
C ARG A 257 4.87 10.43 10.69
N THR A 258 3.80 11.07 10.22
CA THR A 258 3.12 12.13 11.00
C THR A 258 2.44 11.59 12.25
N PHE A 259 1.96 10.37 12.24
CA PHE A 259 1.45 9.69 13.44
C PHE A 259 2.57 9.45 14.47
N GLY A 260 3.71 8.88 14.02
CA GLY A 260 4.89 8.70 14.86
C GLY A 260 5.42 10.01 15.43
N GLU A 261 5.44 11.10 14.64
CA GLU A 261 5.88 12.42 15.08
C GLU A 261 5.06 12.95 16.27
N ARG A 262 3.76 12.67 16.30
CA ARG A 262 2.89 13.01 17.44
C ARG A 262 3.25 12.21 18.69
N LEU A 263 3.48 10.90 18.55
CA LEU A 263 3.93 10.04 19.65
C LEU A 263 5.28 10.55 20.22
N GLY A 264 6.23 10.89 19.34
CA GLY A 264 7.53 11.43 19.73
C GLY A 264 7.46 12.81 20.40
N ARG A 265 6.36 13.56 20.24
CA ARG A 265 6.06 14.79 20.99
C ARG A 265 5.35 14.54 22.32
N GLY A 266 5.13 13.29 22.70
CA GLY A 266 4.48 12.89 23.96
C GLY A 266 2.95 12.82 23.88
N GLU A 267 2.33 12.84 22.67
CA GLU A 267 0.90 12.59 22.55
C GLU A 267 0.61 11.09 22.79
N THR A 268 -0.54 10.78 23.40
CA THR A 268 -0.99 9.38 23.55
C THR A 268 -1.44 8.82 22.19
N LEU A 269 -1.56 7.48 22.10
CA LEU A 269 -2.11 6.81 20.92
C LEU A 269 -3.49 7.33 20.55
N GLU A 270 -4.36 7.55 21.56
CA GLU A 270 -5.71 8.06 21.35
C GLU A 270 -5.69 9.49 20.80
N GLN A 271 -4.81 10.35 21.31
CA GLN A 271 -4.64 11.72 20.84
C GLN A 271 -4.14 11.75 19.40
N ALA A 272 -3.10 10.98 19.09
CA ALA A 272 -2.55 10.85 17.74
C ALA A 272 -3.61 10.30 16.75
N GLN A 273 -4.42 9.33 17.18
CA GLN A 273 -5.50 8.74 16.37
C GLN A 273 -6.64 9.74 16.12
N ALA A 274 -7.06 10.48 17.13
CA ALA A 274 -8.10 11.51 17.00
C ALA A 274 -7.70 12.59 15.98
N ALA A 275 -6.45 13.01 15.99
CA ALA A 275 -5.91 14.00 15.06
C ALA A 275 -5.87 13.51 13.59
N THR A 276 -5.86 12.22 13.35
CA THR A 276 -5.93 11.62 12.01
C THR A 276 -7.37 11.35 11.51
N ARG A 277 -8.36 12.01 12.11
CA ARG A 277 -9.79 11.83 11.82
C ARG A 277 -10.24 10.36 11.93
N GLY A 278 -9.69 9.63 12.90
CA GLY A 278 -9.98 8.21 13.13
C GLY A 278 -9.34 7.25 12.12
N GLN A 279 -8.49 7.74 11.24
CA GLN A 279 -7.70 6.90 10.34
C GLN A 279 -6.45 6.42 11.08
N VAL A 280 -6.43 5.16 11.51
CA VAL A 280 -5.23 4.56 12.11
C VAL A 280 -4.13 4.43 11.05
N ALA A 281 -2.90 4.81 11.44
CA ALA A 281 -1.73 4.55 10.63
C ALA A 281 -1.57 3.03 10.40
N GLU A 282 -1.39 2.61 9.15
CA GLU A 282 -1.30 1.17 8.81
C GLU A 282 -0.17 0.46 9.56
N GLY A 283 0.94 1.16 9.82
CA GLY A 283 2.08 0.65 10.57
C GLY A 283 1.72 0.19 11.98
N VAL A 284 0.79 0.87 12.66
CA VAL A 284 0.31 0.47 14.01
C VAL A 284 -0.35 -0.91 13.98
N LYS A 285 -1.13 -1.21 12.93
CA LYS A 285 -1.76 -2.53 12.78
C LYS A 285 -0.79 -3.58 12.25
N SER A 286 0.09 -3.19 11.33
CA SER A 286 1.00 -4.11 10.65
C SER A 286 2.17 -4.54 11.52
N CYS A 287 2.57 -3.76 12.55
CA CYS A 287 3.72 -4.13 13.38
C CYS A 287 3.51 -5.48 14.09
N THR A 288 2.30 -5.77 14.55
CA THR A 288 1.98 -7.06 15.20
C THR A 288 2.18 -8.23 14.23
N SER A 289 1.55 -8.20 13.06
CA SER A 289 1.66 -9.30 12.08
C SER A 289 3.08 -9.44 11.52
N ILE A 290 3.81 -8.34 11.33
CA ILE A 290 5.21 -8.38 10.88
C ILE A 290 6.11 -8.97 11.97
N ARG A 291 5.93 -8.58 13.24
CA ARG A 291 6.62 -9.14 14.39
C ARG A 291 6.41 -10.66 14.51
N GLU A 292 5.16 -11.09 14.43
CA GLU A 292 4.81 -12.51 14.50
C GLU A 292 5.40 -13.29 13.33
N LEU A 293 5.34 -12.74 12.12
CA LEU A 293 5.96 -13.32 10.92
C LEU A 293 7.48 -13.44 11.10
N ALA A 294 8.14 -12.37 11.56
CA ALA A 294 9.59 -12.37 11.79
C ALA A 294 10.00 -13.42 12.84
N ARG A 295 9.25 -13.55 13.94
CA ARG A 295 9.49 -14.57 14.95
C ARG A 295 9.31 -15.99 14.41
N ARG A 296 8.30 -16.21 13.58
CA ARG A 296 8.08 -17.51 12.90
C ARG A 296 9.27 -17.88 12.01
N GLU A 297 9.85 -16.90 11.32
CA GLU A 297 10.99 -17.10 10.43
C GLU A 297 12.36 -17.01 11.15
N GLY A 298 12.38 -16.79 12.47
CA GLY A 298 13.62 -16.66 13.25
C GLY A 298 14.44 -15.41 12.92
N VAL A 299 13.78 -14.33 12.50
CA VAL A 299 14.39 -13.06 12.11
C VAL A 299 14.25 -12.01 13.20
N GLU A 300 15.36 -11.38 13.60
CA GLU A 300 15.33 -10.26 14.53
C GLU A 300 14.98 -8.96 13.82
N MET A 301 13.97 -8.24 14.36
CA MET A 301 13.49 -6.96 13.88
C MET A 301 13.30 -5.97 15.04
N PRO A 302 14.40 -5.44 15.62
CA PRO A 302 14.37 -4.58 16.81
C PRO A 302 13.48 -3.33 16.66
N LEU A 303 13.50 -2.66 15.51
CA LEU A 303 12.65 -1.48 15.28
C LEU A 303 11.17 -1.85 15.26
N THR A 304 10.83 -3.01 14.71
CA THR A 304 9.45 -3.53 14.69
C THR A 304 9.00 -3.92 16.09
N GLU A 305 9.86 -4.55 16.90
CA GLU A 305 9.60 -4.87 18.31
C GLU A 305 9.33 -3.59 19.11
N ALA A 306 10.18 -2.56 18.98
CA ALA A 306 10.02 -1.26 19.63
C ALA A 306 8.66 -0.61 19.30
N ILE A 307 8.25 -0.58 18.04
CA ILE A 307 6.94 -0.04 17.65
C ILE A 307 5.78 -0.88 18.23
N HIS A 308 5.94 -2.18 18.27
CA HIS A 308 4.91 -3.03 18.88
C HIS A 308 4.76 -2.74 20.39
N GLU A 309 5.87 -2.61 21.12
CA GLU A 309 5.89 -2.25 22.54
C GLU A 309 5.19 -0.90 22.77
N ILE A 310 5.54 0.15 22.01
CA ILE A 310 4.93 1.48 22.11
C ILE A 310 3.42 1.42 21.80
N CYS A 311 3.03 0.74 20.73
CA CYS A 311 1.66 0.80 20.24
C CYS A 311 0.69 -0.18 20.91
N HIS A 312 1.17 -1.26 21.52
CA HIS A 312 0.33 -2.36 22.00
C HIS A 312 0.63 -2.82 23.42
N GLU A 313 1.82 -2.52 23.98
CA GLU A 313 2.23 -2.96 25.30
C GLU A 313 2.39 -1.78 26.30
N GLY A 314 2.10 -0.55 25.85
CA GLY A 314 2.13 0.65 26.68
C GLY A 314 3.53 1.21 26.94
N GLY A 315 4.50 0.86 26.11
CA GLY A 315 5.85 1.44 26.16
C GLY A 315 5.85 2.95 25.89
N ASP A 316 6.69 3.69 26.61
CA ASP A 316 6.91 5.11 26.36
C ASP A 316 7.79 5.28 25.11
N ALA A 317 7.32 6.10 24.16
CA ALA A 317 8.04 6.32 22.90
C ALA A 317 9.44 6.95 23.10
N VAL A 318 9.63 7.71 24.20
CA VAL A 318 10.91 8.36 24.52
C VAL A 318 11.89 7.38 25.20
N GLU A 319 11.36 6.42 25.98
CA GLU A 319 12.18 5.43 26.67
C GLU A 319 12.62 4.28 25.75
N VAL A 320 11.79 3.93 24.77
CA VAL A 320 12.02 2.81 23.85
C VAL A 320 12.89 3.21 22.65
N ALA A 321 12.98 4.50 22.30
CA ALA A 321 13.76 5.02 21.17
C ALA A 321 15.24 5.17 21.48
#